data_4a80cd2b611b9d39085f689000824bfb
#
_entry.id   4a80cd2b611b9d39085f689000824bfb
#
_cell.length_a   1.000
_cell.length_b   1.000
_cell.length_c   1.000
_cell.angle_alpha   90.00
_cell.angle_beta   90.00
_cell.angle_gamma   90.00
#
_symmetry.space_group_name_H-M   'P 1'
#
loop_
_entity.id
_entity.type
_entity.pdbx_description
1 polymer ?
#
loop_
_entity_poly.entity_id
_entity_poly.type
_entity_poly.pdbx_seq_one_letter_code
_entity_poly.pdbx_strand_id
1 'polypeptide(L)'
;MMNTPERIQFEKEIGLDTGQDYELLSRTNVNWLKEIFNDRAPLQNYELSVNRATERLNYYVSGGFYDQDGIAQNSSFRRYNMRANAEVKASNWLKIGTSTMSAYEEVQQAEEGDMAIYTPIAGSRFMLPYWSPYNKDGSLASENNGTWTGTGQNPIEWMANNPVSYKKYKVLSTVFADITPIQNLTVRIQFGA
;
A
#
# COMPACT_ATOMS: atom_id res chain seq x y z
N MET A 1 12.59 -19.62 -7.28
CA MET A 1 11.87 -20.66 -6.53
C MET A 1 11.93 -21.92 -7.35
N MET A 2 12.21 -23.08 -6.73
CA MET A 2 12.25 -24.36 -7.45
C MET A 2 10.87 -24.69 -8.00
N ASN A 3 10.81 -25.28 -9.17
CA ASN A 3 9.60 -25.93 -9.68
C ASN A 3 9.42 -27.33 -9.09
N THR A 4 8.28 -27.98 -9.33
CA THR A 4 7.99 -29.27 -8.73
C THR A 4 9.01 -30.38 -9.09
N PRO A 5 9.43 -30.57 -10.35
CA PRO A 5 10.47 -31.52 -10.66
C PRO A 5 11.80 -31.27 -9.95
N GLU A 6 12.25 -30.02 -9.92
CA GLU A 6 13.50 -29.65 -9.23
C GLU A 6 13.40 -29.88 -7.73
N ARG A 7 12.25 -29.60 -7.13
CA ARG A 7 12.01 -29.81 -5.71
C ARG A 7 12.01 -31.28 -5.34
N ILE A 8 11.32 -32.10 -6.11
CA ILE A 8 11.28 -33.57 -5.92
C ILE A 8 12.68 -34.18 -6.06
N GLN A 9 13.45 -33.74 -7.05
CA GLN A 9 14.84 -34.18 -7.20
C GLN A 9 15.67 -33.80 -5.98
N PHE A 10 15.59 -32.56 -5.52
CA PHE A 10 16.31 -32.08 -4.34
C PHE A 10 15.95 -32.91 -3.09
N GLU A 11 14.68 -33.20 -2.84
CA GLU A 11 14.23 -34.00 -1.69
C GLU A 11 14.80 -35.43 -1.72
N LYS A 12 14.87 -36.03 -2.90
CA LYS A 12 15.50 -37.35 -3.06
C LYS A 12 17.01 -37.30 -2.80
N GLU A 13 17.70 -36.26 -3.28
CA GLU A 13 19.15 -36.10 -3.11
C GLU A 13 19.55 -35.93 -1.64
N ILE A 14 18.73 -35.23 -0.84
CA ILE A 14 19.01 -34.99 0.59
C ILE A 14 18.42 -36.07 1.50
N GLY A 15 17.81 -37.13 0.94
CA GLY A 15 17.23 -38.21 1.70
C GLY A 15 15.96 -37.84 2.48
N LEU A 16 15.25 -36.81 2.06
CA LEU A 16 13.97 -36.36 2.61
C LEU A 16 12.79 -37.15 2.00
N ASP A 17 13.01 -38.39 1.61
CA ASP A 17 11.96 -39.25 1.10
C ASP A 17 11.08 -39.69 2.26
N THR A 18 9.96 -39.02 2.43
CA THR A 18 8.98 -39.24 3.51
C THR A 18 7.89 -40.24 3.12
N GLY A 19 8.10 -41.03 2.05
CA GLY A 19 7.10 -41.96 1.53
C GLY A 19 5.94 -41.29 0.80
N GLN A 20 6.14 -40.10 0.31
CA GLN A 20 5.14 -39.36 -0.47
C GLN A 20 5.02 -39.95 -1.88
N ASP A 21 3.79 -39.88 -2.44
CA ASP A 21 3.54 -40.25 -3.83
C ASP A 21 4.02 -39.10 -4.76
N TYR A 22 5.30 -39.12 -5.12
CA TYR A 22 5.89 -38.13 -6.02
C TYR A 22 5.27 -38.15 -7.42
N GLU A 23 4.68 -39.25 -7.88
CA GLU A 23 3.98 -39.27 -9.17
C GLU A 23 2.72 -38.39 -9.10
N LEU A 24 1.96 -38.53 -8.02
CA LEU A 24 0.79 -37.68 -7.78
C LEU A 24 1.19 -36.21 -7.61
N LEU A 25 2.22 -35.92 -6.81
CA LEU A 25 2.71 -34.57 -6.54
C LEU A 25 3.26 -33.87 -7.82
N SER A 26 3.86 -34.63 -8.73
CA SER A 26 4.41 -34.11 -9.98
C SER A 26 3.35 -33.53 -10.92
N ARG A 27 2.08 -33.83 -10.71
CA ARG A 27 0.95 -33.29 -11.49
C ARG A 27 0.63 -31.83 -11.18
N THR A 28 1.17 -31.30 -10.10
CA THR A 28 0.96 -29.91 -9.66
C THR A 28 2.27 -29.16 -9.69
N ASN A 29 2.27 -27.94 -10.22
CA ASN A 29 3.43 -27.09 -10.26
C ASN A 29 3.02 -25.62 -10.11
N VAL A 30 3.01 -25.12 -8.87
CA VAL A 30 2.59 -23.77 -8.51
C VAL A 30 3.78 -22.85 -8.42
N ASN A 31 3.69 -21.71 -9.08
CA ASN A 31 4.63 -20.61 -8.87
C ASN A 31 4.07 -19.65 -7.82
N TRP A 32 4.36 -19.90 -6.57
CA TRP A 32 3.86 -19.13 -5.43
C TRP A 32 4.19 -17.64 -5.50
N LEU A 33 5.27 -17.24 -6.18
CA LEU A 33 5.56 -15.82 -6.37
C LEU A 33 4.53 -15.16 -7.30
N LYS A 34 4.05 -15.88 -8.33
CA LYS A 34 3.00 -15.37 -9.22
C LYS A 34 1.64 -15.32 -8.56
N GLU A 35 1.39 -16.22 -7.60
CA GLU A 35 0.14 -16.24 -6.83
C GLU A 35 0.06 -15.09 -5.82
N ILE A 36 1.20 -14.56 -5.37
CA ILE A 36 1.27 -13.51 -4.35
C ILE A 36 1.55 -12.14 -4.94
N PHE A 37 2.30 -12.08 -6.03
CA PHE A 37 2.73 -10.81 -6.60
C PHE A 37 2.06 -10.53 -7.94
N ASN A 38 1.70 -9.29 -8.14
CA ASN A 38 1.21 -8.78 -9.41
C ASN A 38 2.36 -8.66 -10.40
N ASP A 39 2.13 -9.08 -11.64
CA ASP A 39 3.10 -8.87 -12.73
C ASP A 39 3.25 -7.37 -13.07
N ARG A 40 2.26 -6.57 -12.76
CA ARG A 40 2.22 -5.12 -12.99
C ARG A 40 1.57 -4.42 -11.80
N ALA A 41 2.18 -3.32 -11.37
CA ALA A 41 1.67 -2.44 -10.35
C ALA A 41 1.59 -1.00 -10.91
N PRO A 42 0.53 -0.68 -11.66
CA PRO A 42 0.39 0.64 -12.26
C PRO A 42 0.32 1.74 -11.19
N LEU A 43 0.86 2.90 -11.55
CA LEU A 43 0.81 4.11 -10.76
C LEU A 43 0.30 5.25 -11.62
N GLN A 44 -0.65 6.00 -11.11
CA GLN A 44 -1.20 7.21 -11.71
C GLN A 44 -1.10 8.37 -10.73
N ASN A 45 -0.62 9.50 -11.20
CA ASN A 45 -0.54 10.73 -10.42
C ASN A 45 -0.96 11.92 -11.27
N TYR A 46 -1.99 12.62 -10.83
CA TYR A 46 -2.52 13.80 -11.48
C TYR A 46 -2.52 14.95 -10.49
N GLU A 47 -2.01 16.09 -10.92
CA GLU A 47 -2.05 17.32 -10.13
C GLU A 47 -2.45 18.49 -11.01
N LEU A 48 -3.35 19.32 -10.51
CA LEU A 48 -3.75 20.58 -11.11
C LEU A 48 -3.52 21.69 -10.09
N SER A 49 -2.90 22.78 -10.52
CA SER A 49 -2.71 23.93 -9.67
C SER A 49 -3.02 25.25 -10.40
N VAL A 50 -3.48 26.22 -9.61
CA VAL A 50 -3.71 27.59 -10.04
C VAL A 50 -3.06 28.52 -9.04
N ASN A 51 -2.30 29.46 -9.53
CA ASN A 51 -1.68 30.52 -8.71
C ASN A 51 -1.81 31.88 -9.32
N ARG A 52 -1.86 32.87 -8.48
CA ARG A 52 -1.81 34.26 -8.88
C ARG A 52 -1.09 35.10 -7.83
N ALA A 53 -0.26 36.01 -8.29
CA ALA A 53 0.42 36.96 -7.45
C ALA A 53 0.11 38.37 -7.96
N THR A 54 -0.32 39.26 -7.05
CA THR A 54 -0.50 40.67 -7.26
C THR A 54 0.19 41.43 -6.12
N GLU A 55 0.20 42.77 -6.19
CA GLU A 55 0.77 43.59 -5.11
C GLU A 55 0.06 43.41 -3.76
N ARG A 56 -1.22 42.99 -3.77
CA ARG A 56 -2.04 42.91 -2.57
C ARG A 56 -2.49 41.48 -2.21
N LEU A 57 -2.53 40.59 -3.21
CA LEU A 57 -3.08 39.24 -3.03
C LEU A 57 -2.18 38.24 -3.72
N ASN A 58 -1.71 37.27 -2.97
CA ASN A 58 -1.07 36.06 -3.51
C ASN A 58 -1.89 34.85 -3.11
N TYR A 59 -2.18 34.00 -4.06
CA TYR A 59 -2.81 32.70 -3.73
C TYR A 59 -2.25 31.58 -4.59
N TYR A 60 -2.32 30.40 -4.02
CA TYR A 60 -2.00 29.13 -4.66
C TYR A 60 -3.06 28.14 -4.22
N VAL A 61 -3.66 27.44 -5.17
CA VAL A 61 -4.59 26.33 -4.91
C VAL A 61 -4.17 25.17 -5.80
N SER A 62 -4.04 24.00 -5.23
CA SER A 62 -3.83 22.76 -5.99
C SER A 62 -4.72 21.64 -5.50
N GLY A 63 -5.02 20.73 -6.40
CA GLY A 63 -5.68 19.46 -6.10
C GLY A 63 -4.96 18.34 -6.82
N GLY A 64 -4.79 17.21 -6.14
CA GLY A 64 -4.08 16.05 -6.67
C GLY A 64 -4.82 14.76 -6.38
N PHE A 65 -4.65 13.83 -7.30
CA PHE A 65 -5.10 12.45 -7.20
C PHE A 65 -3.93 11.52 -7.45
N TYR A 66 -3.71 10.59 -6.56
CA TYR A 66 -2.69 9.56 -6.65
C TYR A 66 -3.35 8.20 -6.46
N ASP A 67 -3.09 7.27 -7.36
CA ASP A 67 -3.58 5.90 -7.33
C ASP A 67 -2.45 4.95 -7.71
N GLN A 68 -2.19 3.97 -6.87
CA GLN A 68 -1.12 3.01 -7.04
C GLN A 68 -1.60 1.63 -6.61
N ASP A 69 -1.50 0.68 -7.52
CA ASP A 69 -1.59 -0.72 -7.15
C ASP A 69 -0.26 -1.20 -6.54
N GLY A 70 -0.35 -2.06 -5.54
CA GLY A 70 0.83 -2.64 -4.93
C GLY A 70 1.40 -3.80 -5.74
N ILE A 71 2.67 -4.11 -5.53
CA ILE A 71 3.31 -5.30 -6.08
C ILE A 71 2.79 -6.59 -5.46
N ALA A 72 2.34 -6.58 -4.21
CA ALA A 72 1.63 -7.69 -3.61
C ALA A 72 0.15 -7.63 -4.01
N GLN A 73 -0.48 -8.79 -4.25
CA GLN A 73 -1.91 -8.86 -4.48
C GLN A 73 -2.69 -8.29 -3.29
N ASN A 74 -3.89 -7.76 -3.53
CA ASN A 74 -4.73 -7.12 -2.52
C ASN A 74 -4.06 -5.94 -1.79
N SER A 75 -3.08 -5.28 -2.43
CA SER A 75 -2.50 -4.06 -1.90
C SER A 75 -2.68 -2.89 -2.87
N SER A 76 -3.09 -1.75 -2.34
CA SER A 76 -3.29 -0.52 -3.12
C SER A 76 -3.21 0.71 -2.21
N PHE A 77 -2.85 1.82 -2.81
CA PHE A 77 -2.83 3.12 -2.14
C PHE A 77 -3.49 4.18 -3.03
N ARG A 78 -4.50 4.85 -2.49
CA ARG A 78 -5.17 5.95 -3.17
C ARG A 78 -5.17 7.19 -2.28
N ARG A 79 -4.85 8.34 -2.86
CA ARG A 79 -4.82 9.60 -2.14
C ARG A 79 -5.44 10.72 -2.95
N TYR A 80 -6.33 11.47 -2.31
CA TYR A 80 -6.82 12.75 -2.76
C TYR A 80 -6.20 13.83 -1.88
N ASN A 81 -5.60 14.84 -2.45
CA ASN A 81 -5.00 15.93 -1.70
C ASN A 81 -5.43 17.29 -2.27
N MET A 82 -5.54 18.25 -1.39
CA MET A 82 -5.82 19.63 -1.72
C MET A 82 -4.89 20.54 -0.89
N ARG A 83 -4.41 21.58 -1.53
CA ARG A 83 -3.63 22.64 -0.88
C ARG A 83 -4.18 24.01 -1.27
N ALA A 84 -4.34 24.87 -0.28
CA ALA A 84 -4.75 26.24 -0.47
C ALA A 84 -3.88 27.16 0.39
N ASN A 85 -3.18 28.07 -0.25
CA ASN A 85 -2.41 29.13 0.41
C ASN A 85 -2.95 30.48 -0.07
N ALA A 86 -3.13 31.39 0.84
CA ALA A 86 -3.52 32.75 0.50
C ALA A 86 -2.80 33.77 1.39
N GLU A 87 -2.34 34.84 0.82
CA GLU A 87 -1.74 35.97 1.55
C GLU A 87 -2.36 37.26 1.04
N VAL A 88 -2.78 38.13 1.96
CA VAL A 88 -3.37 39.44 1.67
C VAL A 88 -2.59 40.50 2.40
N LYS A 89 -2.13 41.52 1.68
CA LYS A 89 -1.59 42.75 2.24
C LYS A 89 -2.77 43.66 2.60
N ALA A 90 -3.26 43.51 3.86
CA ALA A 90 -4.41 44.25 4.35
C ALA A 90 -4.12 45.77 4.47
N SER A 91 -2.85 46.13 4.80
CA SER A 91 -2.36 47.50 4.86
C SER A 91 -0.85 47.52 4.60
N ASN A 92 -0.24 48.73 4.68
CA ASN A 92 1.21 48.85 4.54
C ASN A 92 2.01 48.23 5.69
N TRP A 93 1.37 48.01 6.83
CA TRP A 93 1.97 47.44 8.03
C TRP A 93 1.43 46.08 8.42
N LEU A 94 0.39 45.55 7.71
CA LEU A 94 -0.26 44.29 8.05
C LEU A 94 -0.41 43.42 6.81
N LYS A 95 0.13 42.18 6.88
CA LYS A 95 -0.11 41.09 5.95
C LYS A 95 -0.70 39.91 6.72
N ILE A 96 -1.75 39.34 6.20
CA ILE A 96 -2.42 38.16 6.78
C ILE A 96 -2.34 37.02 5.76
N GLY A 97 -2.08 35.83 6.23
CA GLY A 97 -2.04 34.68 5.34
C GLY A 97 -2.54 33.41 6.01
N THR A 98 -2.90 32.47 5.16
CA THR A 98 -3.28 31.12 5.55
C THR A 98 -2.65 30.09 4.63
N SER A 99 -2.31 28.94 5.19
CA SER A 99 -1.86 27.76 4.46
C SER A 99 -2.62 26.57 4.98
N THR A 100 -3.39 25.91 4.12
CA THR A 100 -4.16 24.74 4.47
C THR A 100 -3.81 23.60 3.51
N MET A 101 -3.55 22.43 4.05
CA MET A 101 -3.37 21.20 3.32
C MET A 101 -4.33 20.15 3.88
N SER A 102 -5.04 19.47 3.00
CA SER A 102 -5.88 18.34 3.36
C SER A 102 -5.55 17.14 2.49
N ALA A 103 -5.63 15.95 3.05
CA ALA A 103 -5.48 14.71 2.33
C ALA A 103 -6.45 13.66 2.87
N TYR A 104 -7.00 12.89 1.94
CA TYR A 104 -7.75 11.67 2.21
C TYR A 104 -7.00 10.51 1.58
N GLU A 105 -6.68 9.52 2.37
CA GLU A 105 -5.93 8.33 1.96
C GLU A 105 -6.77 7.09 2.21
N GLU A 106 -6.85 6.23 1.20
CA GLU A 106 -7.36 4.86 1.29
C GLU A 106 -6.19 3.92 1.09
N VAL A 107 -6.00 3.01 2.02
CA VAL A 107 -4.92 2.03 1.99
C VAL A 107 -5.52 0.65 2.11
N GLN A 108 -5.18 -0.21 1.19
CA GLN A 108 -5.38 -1.63 1.27
C GLN A 108 -4.00 -2.28 1.25
N GLN A 109 -3.71 -3.15 2.19
CA GLN A 109 -2.41 -3.80 2.28
C GLN A 109 -2.56 -5.29 2.54
N ALA A 110 -1.61 -6.08 2.04
CA ALA A 110 -1.48 -7.45 2.46
C ALA A 110 -1.11 -7.46 3.95
N GLU A 111 -1.70 -8.37 4.71
CA GLU A 111 -1.35 -8.53 6.12
C GLU A 111 0.13 -8.89 6.26
N GLU A 112 0.83 -8.14 7.10
CA GLU A 112 2.20 -8.41 7.52
C GLU A 112 2.20 -8.60 9.03
N GLY A 113 2.50 -9.80 9.49
CA GLY A 113 2.53 -10.14 10.92
C GLY A 113 3.86 -10.71 11.35
N ASP A 114 4.04 -10.84 12.66
CA ASP A 114 5.26 -11.37 13.28
C ASP A 114 5.53 -12.85 12.97
N MET A 115 4.50 -13.61 12.55
CA MET A 115 4.65 -15.02 12.20
C MET A 115 4.75 -15.22 10.70
N ALA A 116 5.96 -15.36 10.21
CA ALA A 116 6.31 -15.47 8.78
C ALA A 116 5.51 -16.52 7.99
N ILE A 117 5.05 -17.59 8.63
CA ILE A 117 4.28 -18.66 7.96
C ILE A 117 2.80 -18.33 7.74
N TYR A 118 2.28 -17.31 8.44
CA TYR A 118 0.87 -16.90 8.33
C TYR A 118 0.68 -15.66 7.43
N THR A 119 1.76 -14.95 7.11
CA THR A 119 1.64 -13.80 6.22
C THR A 119 1.79 -14.23 4.76
N PRO A 120 1.00 -13.66 3.83
CA PRO A 120 1.02 -14.09 2.44
C PRO A 120 2.40 -14.00 1.79
N ILE A 121 3.10 -12.89 2.00
CA ILE A 121 4.40 -12.63 1.38
C ILE A 121 5.49 -13.55 1.97
N ALA A 122 5.59 -13.64 3.28
CA ALA A 122 6.59 -14.48 3.92
C ALA A 122 6.21 -15.97 3.83
N GLY A 123 4.93 -16.29 4.04
CA GLY A 123 4.40 -17.65 3.93
C GLY A 123 4.66 -18.29 2.57
N SER A 124 4.52 -17.52 1.48
CA SER A 124 4.78 -18.03 0.12
C SER A 124 6.19 -18.59 -0.07
N ARG A 125 7.16 -18.16 0.73
CA ARG A 125 8.54 -18.65 0.66
C ARG A 125 8.70 -20.06 1.21
N PHE A 126 7.77 -20.48 2.07
CA PHE A 126 7.77 -21.81 2.69
C PHE A 126 6.86 -22.79 1.94
N MET A 127 6.07 -22.30 0.99
CA MET A 127 5.16 -23.13 0.22
C MET A 127 5.91 -23.97 -0.80
N LEU A 128 5.54 -25.25 -0.87
CA LEU A 128 6.10 -26.16 -1.83
C LEU A 128 5.36 -26.09 -3.16
N PRO A 129 6.06 -26.23 -4.30
CA PRO A 129 5.47 -26.02 -5.63
C PRO A 129 4.39 -27.05 -5.98
N TYR A 130 4.33 -28.18 -5.31
CA TYR A 130 3.29 -29.18 -5.50
C TYR A 130 2.07 -29.03 -4.59
N TRP A 131 2.03 -28.01 -3.72
CA TRP A 131 0.82 -27.63 -2.99
C TRP A 131 0.01 -26.63 -3.81
N SER A 132 -1.24 -26.98 -4.14
CA SER A 132 -2.11 -26.09 -4.89
C SER A 132 -2.92 -25.22 -3.94
N PRO A 133 -2.97 -23.89 -4.13
CA PRO A 133 -3.87 -23.03 -3.37
C PRO A 133 -5.34 -23.21 -3.78
N TYR A 134 -5.60 -23.93 -4.86
CA TYR A 134 -6.94 -24.14 -5.41
C TYR A 134 -7.33 -25.61 -5.45
N ASN A 135 -8.61 -25.85 -5.25
CA ASN A 135 -9.25 -27.15 -5.50
C ASN A 135 -9.43 -27.37 -7.01
N LYS A 136 -9.80 -28.60 -7.40
CA LYS A 136 -10.03 -28.94 -8.82
C LYS A 136 -11.17 -28.15 -9.48
N ASP A 137 -12.11 -27.66 -8.68
CA ASP A 137 -13.24 -26.82 -9.13
C ASP A 137 -12.90 -25.31 -9.19
N GLY A 138 -11.66 -24.93 -8.87
CA GLY A 138 -11.18 -23.56 -8.85
C GLY A 138 -11.47 -22.79 -7.55
N SER A 139 -12.15 -23.39 -6.58
CA SER A 139 -12.32 -22.78 -5.27
C SER A 139 -11.01 -22.80 -4.48
N LEU A 140 -10.87 -21.93 -3.48
CA LEU A 140 -9.69 -21.91 -2.62
C LEU A 140 -9.62 -23.19 -1.76
N ALA A 141 -8.46 -23.82 -1.73
CA ALA A 141 -8.18 -24.91 -0.81
C ALA A 141 -8.08 -24.34 0.60
N SER A 142 -8.75 -24.95 1.54
CA SER A 142 -8.89 -24.48 2.91
C SER A 142 -8.52 -25.55 3.93
N GLU A 143 -7.83 -25.15 4.99
CA GLU A 143 -7.58 -25.99 6.15
C GLU A 143 -8.90 -26.33 6.85
N ASN A 144 -9.82 -25.36 6.93
CA ASN A 144 -11.10 -25.53 7.64
C ASN A 144 -11.99 -26.62 7.05
N ASN A 145 -11.90 -26.88 5.75
CA ASN A 145 -12.66 -27.93 5.08
C ASN A 145 -11.81 -29.17 4.72
N GLY A 146 -10.55 -29.20 5.15
CA GLY A 146 -9.62 -30.32 4.93
C GLY A 146 -9.14 -30.47 3.48
N THR A 147 -9.30 -29.45 2.64
CA THR A 147 -8.84 -29.52 1.25
C THR A 147 -7.43 -28.95 1.05
N TRP A 148 -6.93 -28.16 2.00
CA TRP A 148 -5.55 -27.70 2.01
C TRP A 148 -4.60 -28.81 2.49
N THR A 149 -3.60 -29.10 1.70
CA THR A 149 -2.63 -30.20 1.96
C THR A 149 -1.23 -29.70 2.31
N GLY A 150 -1.02 -28.39 2.31
CA GLY A 150 0.25 -27.77 2.66
C GLY A 150 0.45 -27.61 4.16
N THR A 151 1.63 -27.12 4.54
CA THR A 151 1.94 -26.78 5.93
C THR A 151 1.45 -25.37 6.24
N GLY A 152 0.88 -25.16 7.43
CA GLY A 152 0.29 -23.88 7.82
C GLY A 152 -0.97 -23.58 7.01
N GLN A 153 -1.34 -22.31 6.95
CA GLN A 153 -2.52 -21.87 6.21
C GLN A 153 -2.20 -21.62 4.74
N ASN A 154 -3.21 -21.76 3.88
CA ASN A 154 -3.11 -21.35 2.50
C ASN A 154 -2.96 -19.82 2.42
N PRO A 155 -1.81 -19.28 1.94
CA PRO A 155 -1.60 -17.83 1.92
C PRO A 155 -2.62 -17.06 1.08
N ILE A 156 -3.14 -17.67 0.03
CA ILE A 156 -4.15 -17.04 -0.85
C ILE A 156 -5.50 -16.98 -0.14
N GLU A 157 -5.90 -18.06 0.55
CA GLU A 157 -7.11 -18.07 1.37
C GLU A 157 -7.00 -17.03 2.49
N TRP A 158 -5.85 -16.97 3.15
CA TRP A 158 -5.60 -15.99 4.20
C TRP A 158 -5.78 -14.55 3.72
N MET A 159 -5.18 -14.19 2.58
CA MET A 159 -5.35 -12.87 1.97
C MET A 159 -6.79 -12.54 1.61
N ALA A 160 -7.55 -13.54 1.15
CA ALA A 160 -8.95 -13.35 0.78
C ALA A 160 -9.84 -13.11 2.00
N ASN A 161 -9.55 -13.79 3.10
CA ASN A 161 -10.37 -13.77 4.31
C ASN A 161 -9.96 -12.67 5.32
N ASN A 162 -8.74 -12.12 5.19
CA ASN A 162 -8.20 -11.12 6.11
C ASN A 162 -7.78 -9.83 5.37
N PRO A 163 -8.72 -9.10 4.78
CA PRO A 163 -8.40 -7.83 4.12
C PRO A 163 -8.04 -6.78 5.17
N VAL A 164 -6.83 -6.23 5.09
CA VAL A 164 -6.39 -5.11 5.91
C VAL A 164 -6.59 -3.83 5.12
N SER A 165 -7.51 -2.98 5.57
CA SER A 165 -7.75 -1.69 4.95
C SER A 165 -7.99 -0.61 5.99
N TYR A 166 -7.53 0.61 5.69
CA TYR A 166 -7.82 1.76 6.52
C TYR A 166 -7.95 3.04 5.70
N LYS A 167 -8.67 3.99 6.27
CA LYS A 167 -8.87 5.32 5.70
C LYS A 167 -8.27 6.35 6.63
N LYS A 168 -7.54 7.32 6.08
CA LYS A 168 -6.85 8.34 6.85
C LYS A 168 -7.21 9.72 6.34
N TYR A 169 -7.64 10.57 7.25
CA TYR A 169 -7.89 11.98 6.99
C TYR A 169 -6.79 12.79 7.67
N LYS A 170 -6.20 13.70 6.91
CA LYS A 170 -5.19 14.65 7.39
C LYS A 170 -5.63 16.05 7.03
N VAL A 171 -5.62 16.95 7.99
CA VAL A 171 -5.81 18.38 7.76
C VAL A 171 -4.73 19.10 8.56
N LEU A 172 -4.01 19.96 7.88
CA LEU A 172 -3.04 20.87 8.48
C LEU A 172 -3.43 22.26 8.04
N SER A 173 -3.68 23.15 8.97
CA SER A 173 -4.01 24.54 8.68
C SER A 173 -3.17 25.47 9.53
N THR A 174 -2.70 26.52 8.92
CA THR A 174 -1.91 27.56 9.57
C THR A 174 -2.45 28.92 9.16
N VAL A 175 -2.65 29.79 10.12
CA VAL A 175 -2.98 31.20 9.92
C VAL A 175 -1.86 32.04 10.49
N PHE A 176 -1.46 33.09 9.81
CA PHE A 176 -0.42 33.99 10.29
C PHE A 176 -0.74 35.46 10.01
N ALA A 177 -0.19 36.32 10.83
CA ALA A 177 -0.17 37.76 10.61
C ALA A 177 1.27 38.30 10.72
N ASP A 178 1.72 39.01 9.70
CA ASP A 178 2.95 39.75 9.72
C ASP A 178 2.63 41.24 9.98
N ILE A 179 3.14 41.74 11.08
CA ILE A 179 2.96 43.10 11.52
C ILE A 179 4.30 43.83 11.37
N THR A 180 4.34 44.91 10.59
CA THR A 180 5.53 45.76 10.38
C THR A 180 5.30 47.10 11.05
N PRO A 181 5.54 47.20 12.39
CA PRO A 181 5.22 48.44 13.13
C PRO A 181 6.14 49.60 12.79
N ILE A 182 7.36 49.29 12.42
CA ILE A 182 8.37 50.27 11.97
C ILE A 182 9.15 49.71 10.78
N GLN A 183 9.79 50.56 9.99
CA GLN A 183 10.59 50.13 8.85
C GLN A 183 11.67 49.11 9.27
N ASN A 184 11.82 48.01 8.51
CA ASN A 184 12.80 46.95 8.74
C ASN A 184 12.54 46.05 9.97
N LEU A 185 11.41 46.16 10.65
CA LEU A 185 11.01 45.24 11.73
C LEU A 185 9.68 44.58 11.37
N THR A 186 9.69 43.24 11.26
CA THR A 186 8.47 42.46 11.06
C THR A 186 8.32 41.47 12.22
N VAL A 187 7.15 41.47 12.82
CA VAL A 187 6.75 40.51 13.85
C VAL A 187 5.72 39.55 13.23
N ARG A 188 6.00 38.29 13.22
CA ARG A 188 5.06 37.24 12.78
C ARG A 188 4.40 36.59 13.98
N ILE A 189 3.08 36.55 13.96
CA ILE A 189 2.25 35.73 14.85
C ILE A 189 1.63 34.65 14.00
N GLN A 190 1.82 33.40 14.43
CA GLN A 190 1.35 32.24 13.68
C GLN A 190 0.62 31.28 14.60
N PHE A 191 -0.49 30.75 14.12
CA PHE A 191 -1.26 29.71 14.77
C PHE A 191 -1.51 28.57 13.80
N GLY A 192 -1.26 27.33 14.23
CA GLY A 192 -1.42 26.14 13.41
C GLY A 192 -2.09 25.00 14.16
N ALA A 193 -2.89 24.20 13.47
CA ALA A 193 -3.55 23.01 13.95
C ALA A 193 -3.47 21.88 12.91
#